data_d2393ff11bf52562a73b7b5477e9212f
#
_entry.id   d2393ff11bf52562a73b7b5477e9212f
#
_cell.length_a   1.000
_cell.length_b   1.000
_cell.length_c   1.000
_cell.angle_alpha   90.00
_cell.angle_beta   90.00
_cell.angle_gamma   90.00
#
_symmetry.space_group_name_H-M   'P 1'
#
loop_
_entity.id
_entity.type
_entity.pdbx_description
1 polymer ?
#
loop_
_entity_poly.entity_id
_entity_poly.type
_entity_poly.pdbx_seq_one_letter_code
_entity_poly.pdbx_strand_id
1 'polypeptide(L)'
;GGAGGASALRASGRRREVSARGPGSSLLLLLVLAACRPASPPAAARPAPAPPPAVVSLEERAGPLLDLVEKRTFDYFWELANLKNGLVPDRSPSPSFSSIAAVGFALTAYPIGVERGYVTRQQARDRVLTTLRFFARPAGAPEPGAAGARGFFYHFLDMETGARFEKVELSTIDTTLFLAGALFCQTYFDRPDAGEAEIRDLAERLYRAADWLWWQHHPPLVSMGWTSEEGFNEWDWRGYNEGMILYVLALGSPTHPVPASAWEAYTRTYEWNRFYGQEYLQFAPLFGHHYSHVWVDFRGISDRYMRARGIDYFENSRRATYAQRGYAVANPNGWKAYGENVWGLSACDGPIDGDFEIEGRKRHFFTYAARGASAKEVRDDGTIAPTAAVGSLPFAPEIVLPAMEEMQRWAGGRLFSRYGFLDAFNPTFALSVSLKHGKVVPGAGWFDSDCLGIDQGPIIAMIENARSELVWKTMRRNPYVVAGLRRAGFTGGWLDSAPR
;
A
#
# COMPACT_ATOMS: atom_id res chain seq x y z
N GLY A 1 1.97 -11.80 19.86
CA GLY A 1 2.40 -10.68 20.71
C GLY A 1 3.77 -10.18 20.33
N GLY A 2 3.98 -8.91 20.28
CA GLY A 2 5.31 -8.31 20.26
C GLY A 2 5.48 -7.26 19.16
N ALA A 3 4.95 -6.05 19.37
CA ALA A 3 5.41 -4.86 18.66
C ALA A 3 6.80 -4.49 19.24
N GLY A 4 7.86 -4.63 18.45
CA GLY A 4 9.23 -4.26 18.82
C GLY A 4 9.51 -2.79 18.53
N GLY A 5 9.93 -2.05 19.55
CA GLY A 5 10.15 -0.63 19.56
C GLY A 5 11.29 -0.12 18.68
N ALA A 6 11.11 1.08 18.15
CA ALA A 6 12.16 1.88 17.55
C ALA A 6 12.88 2.70 18.62
N SER A 7 14.17 2.43 18.82
CA SER A 7 15.06 3.16 19.73
C SER A 7 15.52 4.47 19.08
N ALA A 8 15.37 5.58 19.82
CA ALA A 8 15.87 6.89 19.44
C ALA A 8 17.35 7.04 19.80
N LEU A 9 18.21 7.38 18.85
CA LEU A 9 19.59 7.82 19.10
C LEU A 9 19.72 9.32 18.79
N ARG A 10 20.19 10.05 19.82
CA ARG A 10 20.61 11.46 19.75
C ARG A 10 21.94 11.58 19.03
N ALA A 11 22.06 12.53 18.12
CA ALA A 11 23.35 13.00 17.60
C ALA A 11 23.55 14.48 17.89
N SER A 12 24.63 14.78 18.58
CA SER A 12 25.14 16.11 18.94
C SER A 12 25.85 16.77 17.75
N GLY A 13 25.63 18.09 17.59
CA GLY A 13 26.21 18.88 16.53
C GLY A 13 27.67 19.30 16.77
N ARG A 14 28.35 19.62 15.68
CA ARG A 14 29.45 20.61 15.64
C ARG A 14 29.42 21.38 14.32
N ARG A 15 29.31 22.69 14.46
CA ARG A 15 29.51 23.67 13.39
C ARG A 15 31.02 23.79 13.08
N ARG A 16 31.36 23.99 11.81
CA ARG A 16 32.57 24.69 11.39
C ARG A 16 32.25 25.63 10.24
N GLU A 17 32.49 26.90 10.47
CA GLU A 17 32.53 27.98 9.51
C GLU A 17 33.85 27.94 8.71
N VAL A 18 33.81 28.25 7.42
CA VAL A 18 34.96 28.79 6.70
C VAL A 18 34.49 29.76 5.59
N SER A 19 34.86 30.94 5.76
CA SER A 19 35.10 32.19 5.06
C SER A 19 35.11 32.21 3.52
N ALA A 20 34.52 33.33 3.01
CA ALA A 20 34.47 33.81 1.65
C ALA A 20 35.78 34.49 1.20
N ARG A 21 36.09 34.46 -0.09
CA ARG A 21 36.81 35.48 -0.85
C ARG A 21 36.43 35.43 -2.34
N GLY A 22 35.92 36.52 -2.89
CA GLY A 22 35.83 36.82 -4.33
C GLY A 22 36.93 37.83 -4.75
N PRO A 23 36.79 38.63 -5.86
CA PRO A 23 36.60 38.22 -7.24
C PRO A 23 37.76 38.75 -8.16
N GLY A 24 37.83 38.30 -9.40
CA GLY A 24 38.75 38.83 -10.41
C GLY A 24 38.10 38.86 -11.80
N SER A 25 37.77 40.05 -12.24
CA SER A 25 37.32 40.35 -13.60
C SER A 25 38.50 40.41 -14.56
N SER A 26 38.39 39.75 -15.72
CA SER A 26 39.28 40.00 -16.87
C SER A 26 38.44 40.12 -18.14
N LEU A 27 38.47 41.30 -18.68
CA LEU A 27 37.88 41.75 -19.94
C LEU A 27 38.77 41.27 -21.09
N LEU A 28 38.28 40.51 -22.05
CA LEU A 28 39.00 40.15 -23.28
C LEU A 28 38.23 40.69 -24.48
N LEU A 29 38.92 41.60 -25.20
CA LEU A 29 38.47 42.28 -26.42
C LEU A 29 38.61 41.32 -27.61
N LEU A 30 37.54 41.01 -28.33
CA LEU A 30 37.56 40.20 -29.54
C LEU A 30 37.37 41.08 -30.77
N LEU A 31 38.42 41.14 -31.58
CA LEU A 31 38.43 41.72 -32.93
C LEU A 31 37.64 40.83 -33.91
N VAL A 32 36.69 41.44 -34.62
CA VAL A 32 35.93 40.78 -35.70
C VAL A 32 36.71 40.94 -37.01
N LEU A 33 37.19 39.82 -37.55
CA LEU A 33 37.67 39.71 -38.93
C LEU A 33 36.57 39.04 -39.78
N ALA A 34 35.99 39.82 -40.70
CA ALA A 34 35.04 39.31 -41.68
C ALA A 34 35.78 38.54 -42.78
N ALA A 35 35.62 37.22 -42.84
CA ALA A 35 36.06 36.38 -43.94
C ALA A 35 34.84 35.87 -44.73
N CYS A 36 34.73 36.25 -45.99
CA CYS A 36 33.76 35.69 -46.94
C CYS A 36 33.95 34.19 -47.11
N ARG A 37 32.94 33.40 -46.74
CA ARG A 37 32.87 31.96 -47.03
C ARG A 37 32.00 31.72 -48.26
N PRO A 38 32.38 30.79 -49.15
CA PRO A 38 31.52 30.38 -50.27
C PRO A 38 30.31 29.59 -49.74
N ALA A 39 29.17 29.75 -50.42
CA ALA A 39 27.89 29.09 -50.06
C ALA A 39 28.02 27.54 -50.17
N SER A 40 27.70 26.87 -49.09
CA SER A 40 27.59 25.39 -49.07
C SER A 40 26.33 24.94 -49.81
N PRO A 41 26.34 23.77 -50.47
CA PRO A 41 25.16 23.23 -51.13
C PRO A 41 24.06 22.87 -50.10
N PRO A 42 22.78 22.88 -50.52
CA PRO A 42 21.68 22.57 -49.61
C PRO A 42 21.83 21.16 -49.03
N ALA A 43 21.79 21.10 -47.70
CA ALA A 43 21.82 19.83 -46.99
C ALA A 43 20.62 18.97 -47.38
N ALA A 44 20.85 17.71 -47.77
CA ALA A 44 19.78 16.75 -48.01
C ALA A 44 18.88 16.64 -46.76
N ALA A 45 17.57 16.72 -46.96
CA ALA A 45 16.58 16.61 -45.90
C ALA A 45 16.82 15.32 -45.11
N ARG A 46 17.05 15.43 -43.81
CA ARG A 46 17.10 14.25 -42.93
C ARG A 46 15.76 13.51 -43.05
N PRO A 47 15.77 12.19 -43.22
CA PRO A 47 14.52 11.40 -43.16
C PRO A 47 13.82 11.69 -41.82
N ALA A 48 12.50 11.83 -41.86
CA ALA A 48 11.69 11.99 -40.67
C ALA A 48 12.00 10.85 -39.69
N PRO A 49 12.08 11.13 -38.36
CA PRO A 49 12.29 10.08 -37.39
C PRO A 49 11.15 9.04 -37.52
N ALA A 50 11.50 7.78 -37.49
CA ALA A 50 10.52 6.69 -37.48
C ALA A 50 9.51 6.95 -36.36
N PRO A 51 8.21 6.66 -36.59
CA PRO A 51 7.21 6.79 -35.53
C PRO A 51 7.67 5.95 -34.32
N PRO A 52 7.45 6.41 -33.08
CA PRO A 52 7.76 5.63 -31.90
C PRO A 52 7.02 4.28 -32.01
N PRO A 53 7.65 3.18 -31.54
CA PRO A 53 7.00 1.88 -31.56
C PRO A 53 5.66 1.98 -30.84
N ALA A 54 4.62 1.35 -31.39
CA ALA A 54 3.30 1.32 -30.81
C ALA A 54 3.41 0.84 -29.34
N VAL A 55 2.85 1.63 -28.42
CA VAL A 55 2.80 1.26 -27.00
C VAL A 55 1.84 0.09 -26.89
N VAL A 56 2.40 -1.12 -26.69
CA VAL A 56 1.61 -2.33 -26.42
C VAL A 56 0.84 -2.12 -25.12
N SER A 57 -0.47 -2.31 -25.16
CA SER A 57 -1.32 -2.14 -23.98
C SER A 57 -0.98 -3.18 -22.88
N LEU A 58 -1.35 -2.89 -21.65
CA LEU A 58 -1.16 -3.82 -20.53
C LEU A 58 -1.87 -5.16 -20.79
N GLU A 59 -3.08 -5.11 -21.37
CA GLU A 59 -3.88 -6.30 -21.71
C GLU A 59 -3.22 -7.15 -22.80
N GLU A 60 -2.70 -6.53 -23.85
CA GLU A 60 -1.98 -7.26 -24.90
C GLU A 60 -0.69 -7.90 -24.39
N ARG A 61 -0.03 -7.27 -23.44
CA ARG A 61 1.23 -7.73 -22.88
C ARG A 61 1.07 -8.85 -21.87
N ALA A 62 0.08 -8.79 -20.99
CA ALA A 62 -0.03 -9.64 -19.82
C ALA A 62 -1.45 -10.02 -19.41
N GLY A 63 -2.48 -9.78 -20.24
CA GLY A 63 -3.88 -10.04 -19.91
C GLY A 63 -4.13 -11.39 -19.26
N PRO A 64 -3.68 -12.54 -19.85
CA PRO A 64 -3.90 -13.86 -19.25
C PRO A 64 -3.27 -14.05 -17.86
N LEU A 65 -2.09 -13.46 -17.58
CA LEU A 65 -1.45 -13.50 -16.28
C LEU A 65 -2.25 -12.67 -15.27
N LEU A 66 -2.66 -11.48 -15.66
CA LEU A 66 -3.44 -10.58 -14.82
C LEU A 66 -4.80 -11.19 -14.49
N ASP A 67 -5.50 -11.77 -15.48
CA ASP A 67 -6.76 -12.50 -15.27
C ASP A 67 -6.60 -13.63 -14.26
N LEU A 68 -5.53 -14.42 -14.39
CA LEU A 68 -5.25 -15.53 -13.50
C LEU A 68 -5.00 -15.07 -12.06
N VAL A 69 -4.12 -14.08 -11.88
CA VAL A 69 -3.76 -13.57 -10.55
C VAL A 69 -4.96 -12.91 -9.91
N GLU A 70 -5.63 -12.01 -10.62
CA GLU A 70 -6.79 -11.26 -10.13
C GLU A 70 -7.96 -12.18 -9.75
N LYS A 71 -8.27 -13.19 -10.60
CA LYS A 71 -9.33 -14.17 -10.32
C LYS A 71 -9.03 -14.98 -9.06
N ARG A 72 -7.82 -15.50 -8.90
CA ARG A 72 -7.46 -16.30 -7.72
C ARG A 72 -7.44 -15.47 -6.46
N THR A 73 -6.95 -14.23 -6.54
CA THR A 73 -7.00 -13.27 -5.42
C THR A 73 -8.44 -12.91 -5.06
N PHE A 74 -9.33 -12.71 -6.06
CA PHE A 74 -10.76 -12.54 -5.83
C PHE A 74 -11.37 -13.73 -5.08
N ASP A 75 -11.00 -14.97 -5.45
CA ASP A 75 -11.53 -16.19 -4.83
C ASP A 75 -11.18 -16.29 -3.34
N TYR A 76 -10.05 -15.73 -2.89
CA TYR A 76 -9.75 -15.60 -1.46
C TYR A 76 -10.88 -14.88 -0.72
N PHE A 77 -11.25 -13.70 -1.18
CA PHE A 77 -12.27 -12.88 -0.55
C PHE A 77 -13.69 -13.46 -0.73
N TRP A 78 -13.93 -14.08 -1.88
CA TRP A 78 -15.26 -14.61 -2.20
C TRP A 78 -15.58 -15.92 -1.50
N GLU A 79 -14.64 -16.85 -1.49
CA GLU A 79 -14.86 -18.21 -0.96
C GLU A 79 -14.67 -18.30 0.55
N LEU A 80 -13.74 -17.51 1.12
CA LEU A 80 -13.37 -17.63 2.53
C LEU A 80 -14.17 -16.71 3.47
N ALA A 81 -14.86 -15.70 2.93
CA ALA A 81 -15.70 -14.85 3.76
C ALA A 81 -16.83 -15.64 4.43
N ASN A 82 -17.03 -15.40 5.72
CA ASN A 82 -18.13 -15.96 6.47
C ASN A 82 -19.48 -15.42 5.96
N LEU A 83 -20.36 -16.30 5.48
CA LEU A 83 -21.62 -15.94 4.84
C LEU A 83 -22.65 -15.31 5.78
N LYS A 84 -22.48 -15.45 7.11
CA LYS A 84 -23.42 -14.94 8.11
C LYS A 84 -23.11 -13.51 8.55
N ASN A 85 -21.83 -13.14 8.56
CA ASN A 85 -21.38 -11.84 9.09
C ASN A 85 -20.45 -11.07 8.15
N GLY A 86 -19.97 -11.68 7.06
CA GLY A 86 -19.09 -11.05 6.08
C GLY A 86 -17.64 -10.90 6.53
N LEU A 87 -17.25 -11.49 7.66
CA LEU A 87 -15.87 -11.48 8.13
C LEU A 87 -14.97 -12.29 7.19
N VAL A 88 -13.76 -11.83 7.00
CA VAL A 88 -12.74 -12.44 6.13
C VAL A 88 -11.57 -12.87 7.00
N PRO A 89 -11.04 -14.11 6.87
CA PRO A 89 -9.91 -14.54 7.68
C PRO A 89 -8.67 -13.70 7.39
N ASP A 90 -7.83 -13.54 8.40
CA ASP A 90 -6.51 -12.91 8.26
C ASP A 90 -5.65 -13.69 7.28
N ARG A 91 -5.68 -15.02 7.35
CA ARG A 91 -4.89 -15.94 6.51
C ARG A 91 -5.63 -17.22 6.15
N SER A 92 -5.13 -17.91 5.15
CA SER A 92 -5.62 -19.22 4.70
C SER A 92 -4.48 -19.99 4.00
N PRO A 93 -4.36 -21.33 4.20
CA PRO A 93 -5.32 -22.26 4.82
C PRO A 93 -5.20 -22.40 6.34
N SER A 94 -4.24 -21.77 6.99
CA SER A 94 -4.13 -21.87 8.46
C SER A 94 -5.40 -21.31 9.14
N PRO A 95 -5.94 -21.99 10.17
CA PRO A 95 -7.05 -21.45 10.95
C PRO A 95 -6.72 -20.09 11.53
N SER A 96 -7.62 -19.12 11.39
CA SER A 96 -7.34 -17.74 11.74
C SER A 96 -8.57 -17.00 12.24
N PHE A 97 -8.31 -15.90 12.93
CA PHE A 97 -9.25 -14.82 13.22
C PHE A 97 -9.51 -13.98 11.95
N SER A 98 -10.49 -13.08 12.00
CA SER A 98 -10.75 -12.10 10.94
C SER A 98 -9.86 -10.86 11.13
N SER A 99 -9.31 -10.35 10.04
CA SER A 99 -8.66 -9.03 9.98
C SER A 99 -9.64 -7.99 9.43
N ILE A 100 -9.78 -6.85 10.13
CA ILE A 100 -10.65 -5.75 9.67
C ILE A 100 -10.15 -5.13 8.39
N ALA A 101 -8.84 -5.04 8.19
CA ALA A 101 -8.25 -4.62 6.93
C ALA A 101 -8.66 -5.55 5.78
N ALA A 102 -8.59 -6.87 5.99
CA ALA A 102 -9.00 -7.85 4.99
C ALA A 102 -10.49 -7.73 4.62
N VAL A 103 -11.36 -7.39 5.58
CA VAL A 103 -12.78 -7.09 5.31
C VAL A 103 -12.92 -5.83 4.43
N GLY A 104 -12.14 -4.78 4.67
CA GLY A 104 -12.12 -3.58 3.84
C GLY A 104 -11.67 -3.86 2.40
N PHE A 105 -10.67 -4.71 2.23
CA PHE A 105 -10.23 -5.17 0.91
C PHE A 105 -11.27 -6.09 0.25
N ALA A 106 -11.98 -6.94 0.99
CA ALA A 106 -13.06 -7.75 0.46
C ALA A 106 -14.20 -6.87 -0.10
N LEU A 107 -14.61 -5.82 0.64
CA LEU A 107 -15.57 -4.84 0.15
C LEU A 107 -15.10 -4.17 -1.16
N THR A 108 -13.79 -3.99 -1.34
CA THR A 108 -13.22 -3.47 -2.59
C THR A 108 -13.21 -4.54 -3.68
N ALA A 109 -12.91 -5.78 -3.35
CA ALA A 109 -12.83 -6.89 -4.30
C ALA A 109 -14.19 -7.29 -4.90
N TYR A 110 -15.29 -7.15 -4.15
CA TYR A 110 -16.61 -7.58 -4.63
C TYR A 110 -17.08 -6.79 -5.87
N PRO A 111 -17.02 -5.44 -5.93
CA PRO A 111 -17.28 -4.71 -7.17
C PRO A 111 -16.30 -5.03 -8.31
N ILE A 112 -15.01 -5.26 -8.01
CA ILE A 112 -14.05 -5.71 -9.02
C ILE A 112 -14.53 -7.03 -9.64
N GLY A 113 -14.97 -7.98 -8.82
CA GLY A 113 -15.53 -9.25 -9.30
C GLY A 113 -16.77 -9.09 -10.17
N VAL A 114 -17.58 -8.05 -9.98
CA VAL A 114 -18.71 -7.73 -10.87
C VAL A 114 -18.21 -7.25 -12.22
N GLU A 115 -17.28 -6.30 -12.25
CA GLU A 115 -16.75 -5.73 -13.50
C GLU A 115 -15.95 -6.75 -14.31
N ARG A 116 -15.31 -7.69 -13.65
CA ARG A 116 -14.60 -8.82 -14.28
C ARG A 116 -15.51 -10.01 -14.63
N GLY A 117 -16.81 -9.95 -14.28
CA GLY A 117 -17.76 -11.02 -14.57
C GLY A 117 -17.57 -12.29 -13.73
N TYR A 118 -16.85 -12.22 -12.60
CA TYR A 118 -16.67 -13.35 -11.70
C TYR A 118 -17.94 -13.65 -10.91
N VAL A 119 -18.70 -12.62 -10.60
CA VAL A 119 -19.99 -12.68 -9.90
C VAL A 119 -20.95 -11.68 -10.49
N THR A 120 -22.26 -11.89 -10.27
CA THR A 120 -23.27 -10.90 -10.65
C THR A 120 -23.28 -9.72 -9.67
N ARG A 121 -23.73 -8.54 -10.14
CA ARG A 121 -23.91 -7.35 -9.28
C ARG A 121 -24.83 -7.65 -8.08
N GLN A 122 -25.87 -8.47 -8.29
CA GLN A 122 -26.76 -8.90 -7.21
C GLN A 122 -26.02 -9.72 -6.15
N GLN A 123 -25.22 -10.71 -6.55
CA GLN A 123 -24.45 -11.51 -5.62
C GLN A 123 -23.46 -10.65 -4.81
N ALA A 124 -22.74 -9.74 -5.46
CA ALA A 124 -21.84 -8.81 -4.78
C ALA A 124 -22.60 -7.89 -3.82
N ARG A 125 -23.73 -7.28 -4.27
CA ARG A 125 -24.61 -6.47 -3.43
C ARG A 125 -25.01 -7.22 -2.15
N ASP A 126 -25.50 -8.45 -2.29
CA ASP A 126 -25.99 -9.22 -1.17
C ASP A 126 -24.87 -9.57 -0.18
N ARG A 127 -23.64 -9.82 -0.68
CA ARG A 127 -22.46 -10.03 0.16
C ARG A 127 -22.07 -8.75 0.90
N VAL A 128 -22.01 -7.60 0.22
CA VAL A 128 -21.74 -6.29 0.82
C VAL A 128 -22.77 -5.96 1.90
N LEU A 129 -24.05 -6.20 1.65
CA LEU A 129 -25.11 -5.98 2.64
C LEU A 129 -24.91 -6.84 3.89
N THR A 130 -24.53 -8.10 3.75
CA THR A 130 -24.22 -8.99 4.89
C THR A 130 -23.14 -8.38 5.76
N THR A 131 -22.03 -7.94 5.16
CA THR A 131 -20.89 -7.32 5.84
C THR A 131 -21.30 -6.01 6.53
N LEU A 132 -21.88 -5.07 5.79
CA LEU A 132 -22.20 -3.74 6.33
C LEU A 132 -23.28 -3.80 7.42
N ARG A 133 -24.29 -4.69 7.29
CA ARG A 133 -25.31 -4.91 8.33
C ARG A 133 -24.70 -5.43 9.63
N PHE A 134 -23.70 -6.31 9.53
CA PHE A 134 -23.00 -6.84 10.71
C PHE A 134 -22.31 -5.70 11.47
N PHE A 135 -21.52 -4.87 10.77
CA PHE A 135 -20.77 -3.79 11.39
C PHE A 135 -21.62 -2.57 11.81
N ALA A 136 -22.76 -2.36 11.17
CA ALA A 136 -23.67 -1.26 11.52
C ALA A 136 -24.62 -1.56 12.69
N ARG A 137 -24.47 -2.70 13.37
CA ARG A 137 -25.19 -2.97 14.63
C ARG A 137 -24.79 -1.91 15.66
N PRO A 138 -25.71 -1.51 16.56
CA PRO A 138 -25.34 -0.57 17.62
C PRO A 138 -24.13 -1.11 18.38
N ALA A 139 -23.01 -0.44 18.24
CA ALA A 139 -21.85 -0.70 19.09
C ALA A 139 -22.22 -0.23 20.49
N GLY A 140 -22.32 -1.14 21.45
CA GLY A 140 -22.36 -0.80 22.88
C GLY A 140 -21.08 -0.06 23.31
N ALA A 141 -20.96 0.22 24.60
CA ALA A 141 -19.66 0.55 25.21
C ALA A 141 -18.62 -0.53 24.83
N PRO A 142 -17.30 -0.27 24.93
CA PRO A 142 -16.26 -1.27 24.67
C PRO A 142 -16.36 -2.39 25.73
N GLU A 143 -17.27 -3.33 25.47
CA GLU A 143 -17.55 -4.47 26.34
C GLU A 143 -16.95 -5.74 25.79
N PRO A 144 -16.64 -6.73 26.63
CA PRO A 144 -16.26 -8.06 26.16
C PRO A 144 -17.33 -8.60 25.21
N GLY A 145 -16.93 -8.93 23.96
CA GLY A 145 -17.86 -9.40 22.93
C GLY A 145 -18.28 -8.37 21.88
N ALA A 146 -17.95 -7.08 22.06
CA ALA A 146 -18.16 -6.09 21.01
C ALA A 146 -17.14 -6.20 19.87
N ALA A 147 -17.56 -5.89 18.63
CA ALA A 147 -16.66 -5.81 17.48
C ALA A 147 -15.84 -4.51 17.47
N GLY A 148 -16.28 -3.49 18.20
CA GLY A 148 -15.63 -2.18 18.24
C GLY A 148 -16.35 -1.19 19.15
N ALA A 149 -15.84 0.05 19.17
CA ALA A 149 -16.41 1.18 19.91
C ALA A 149 -16.13 2.50 19.18
N ARG A 150 -16.99 3.51 19.40
CA ARG A 150 -16.84 4.88 18.82
C ARG A 150 -16.70 4.91 17.29
N GLY A 151 -17.28 3.91 16.59
CA GLY A 151 -17.16 3.78 15.14
C GLY A 151 -15.82 3.21 14.67
N PHE A 152 -14.98 2.71 15.57
CA PHE A 152 -13.75 1.99 15.29
C PHE A 152 -13.84 0.54 15.73
N PHE A 153 -13.11 -0.34 15.04
CA PHE A 153 -13.16 -1.78 15.24
C PHE A 153 -11.84 -2.31 15.78
N TYR A 154 -11.92 -3.41 16.52
CA TYR A 154 -10.73 -4.13 16.94
C TYR A 154 -10.00 -4.70 15.74
N HIS A 155 -8.67 -4.67 15.78
CA HIS A 155 -7.78 -5.13 14.71
C HIS A 155 -8.17 -6.53 14.20
N PHE A 156 -8.39 -7.46 15.14
CA PHE A 156 -8.83 -8.80 14.83
C PHE A 156 -10.12 -9.15 15.57
N LEU A 157 -10.97 -9.91 14.88
CA LEU A 157 -12.24 -10.41 15.40
C LEU A 157 -12.29 -11.93 15.28
N ASP A 158 -12.99 -12.58 16.22
CA ASP A 158 -13.34 -13.99 16.10
C ASP A 158 -14.25 -14.20 14.87
N MET A 159 -13.90 -15.15 14.01
CA MET A 159 -14.55 -15.38 12.72
C MET A 159 -16.05 -15.75 12.83
N GLU A 160 -16.46 -16.40 13.91
CA GLU A 160 -17.84 -16.86 14.06
C GLU A 160 -18.72 -15.85 14.79
N THR A 161 -18.22 -15.30 15.88
CA THR A 161 -18.98 -14.39 16.74
C THR A 161 -18.85 -12.93 16.36
N GLY A 162 -17.71 -12.54 15.76
CA GLY A 162 -17.34 -11.16 15.50
C GLY A 162 -16.94 -10.38 16.75
N ALA A 163 -16.69 -11.05 17.86
CA ALA A 163 -16.16 -10.45 19.06
C ALA A 163 -14.67 -10.11 18.92
N ARG A 164 -14.20 -9.17 19.75
CA ARG A 164 -12.75 -8.87 19.89
C ARG A 164 -11.96 -10.17 20.07
N PHE A 165 -10.95 -10.36 19.24
CA PHE A 165 -10.05 -11.49 19.38
C PHE A 165 -8.97 -11.17 20.44
N GLU A 166 -8.89 -12.00 21.49
CA GLU A 166 -7.96 -11.82 22.61
C GLU A 166 -7.96 -10.37 23.17
N LYS A 167 -6.80 -9.74 23.26
CA LYS A 167 -6.58 -8.38 23.79
C LYS A 167 -6.09 -7.40 22.73
N VAL A 168 -6.45 -7.64 21.46
CA VAL A 168 -6.04 -6.73 20.38
C VAL A 168 -6.65 -5.34 20.56
N GLU A 169 -5.98 -4.34 20.04
CA GLU A 169 -6.41 -2.95 20.12
C GLU A 169 -7.60 -2.64 19.19
N LEU A 170 -8.35 -1.60 19.51
CA LEU A 170 -9.08 -0.84 18.51
C LEU A 170 -8.04 -0.21 17.58
N SER A 171 -8.09 -0.52 16.29
CA SER A 171 -7.14 -0.06 15.31
C SER A 171 -7.68 1.08 14.47
N THR A 172 -6.96 2.19 14.42
CA THR A 172 -7.35 3.32 13.58
C THR A 172 -7.09 3.05 12.12
N ILE A 173 -5.98 2.38 11.76
CA ILE A 173 -5.65 2.12 10.36
C ILE A 173 -6.52 1.02 9.76
N ASP A 174 -6.72 -0.10 10.44
CA ASP A 174 -7.53 -1.20 9.92
C ASP A 174 -8.99 -0.78 9.75
N THR A 175 -9.52 -0.01 10.72
CA THR A 175 -10.84 0.63 10.57
C THR A 175 -10.88 1.58 9.39
N THR A 176 -9.82 2.34 9.13
CA THR A 176 -9.72 3.22 7.95
C THR A 176 -9.80 2.44 6.66
N LEU A 177 -9.08 1.33 6.54
CA LEU A 177 -9.11 0.47 5.34
C LEU A 177 -10.51 -0.16 5.15
N PHE A 178 -11.16 -0.57 6.25
CA PHE A 178 -12.56 -1.00 6.22
C PHE A 178 -13.50 0.10 5.73
N LEU A 179 -13.41 1.31 6.28
CA LEU A 179 -14.24 2.44 5.89
C LEU A 179 -13.98 2.86 4.44
N ALA A 180 -12.74 2.80 3.95
CA ALA A 180 -12.42 3.07 2.55
C ALA A 180 -13.10 2.07 1.62
N GLY A 181 -13.10 0.77 1.95
CA GLY A 181 -13.85 -0.25 1.22
C GLY A 181 -15.37 -0.01 1.27
N ALA A 182 -15.92 0.38 2.43
CA ALA A 182 -17.34 0.72 2.58
C ALA A 182 -17.73 1.95 1.73
N LEU A 183 -16.91 3.02 1.72
CA LEU A 183 -17.13 4.21 0.89
C LEU A 183 -16.97 3.92 -0.61
N PHE A 184 -16.11 2.98 -0.99
CA PHE A 184 -16.02 2.50 -2.35
C PHE A 184 -17.32 1.82 -2.76
N CYS A 185 -17.85 0.90 -1.94
CA CYS A 185 -19.16 0.28 -2.18
C CYS A 185 -20.30 1.30 -2.21
N GLN A 186 -20.30 2.29 -1.32
CA GLN A 186 -21.28 3.38 -1.30
C GLN A 186 -21.35 4.09 -2.64
N THR A 187 -20.19 4.35 -3.24
CA THR A 187 -20.08 5.10 -4.50
C THR A 187 -20.32 4.23 -5.73
N TYR A 188 -19.97 2.96 -5.68
CA TYR A 188 -20.13 2.00 -6.77
C TYR A 188 -21.57 1.53 -6.91
N PHE A 189 -22.26 1.19 -5.81
CA PHE A 189 -23.65 0.73 -5.82
C PHE A 189 -24.61 1.92 -5.87
N ASP A 190 -24.75 2.50 -7.06
CA ASP A 190 -25.45 3.77 -7.32
C ASP A 190 -26.84 3.64 -7.96
N ARG A 191 -27.32 2.40 -8.20
CA ARG A 191 -28.63 2.15 -8.82
C ARG A 191 -29.79 2.45 -7.88
N PRO A 192 -30.97 2.79 -8.43
CA PRO A 192 -32.15 3.12 -7.62
C PRO A 192 -32.93 1.87 -7.19
N ASP A 193 -32.24 0.85 -6.63
CA ASP A 193 -32.88 -0.29 -6.00
C ASP A 193 -32.68 -0.27 -4.48
N ALA A 194 -33.59 -0.94 -3.76
CA ALA A 194 -33.61 -0.90 -2.29
C ALA A 194 -32.33 -1.45 -1.66
N GLY A 195 -31.72 -2.50 -2.23
CA GLY A 195 -30.52 -3.10 -1.68
C GLY A 195 -29.31 -2.19 -1.85
N GLU A 196 -29.16 -1.55 -3.01
CA GLU A 196 -28.08 -0.59 -3.22
C GLU A 196 -28.28 0.70 -2.41
N ALA A 197 -29.54 1.15 -2.23
CA ALA A 197 -29.85 2.26 -1.33
C ALA A 197 -29.45 1.93 0.11
N GLU A 198 -29.74 0.72 0.59
CA GLU A 198 -29.32 0.28 1.92
C GLU A 198 -27.81 0.22 2.08
N ILE A 199 -27.06 -0.22 1.05
CA ILE A 199 -25.58 -0.15 1.09
C ILE A 199 -25.10 1.29 1.34
N ARG A 200 -25.68 2.26 0.59
CA ARG A 200 -25.32 3.66 0.75
C ARG A 200 -25.61 4.18 2.16
N ASP A 201 -26.76 3.85 2.71
CA ASP A 201 -27.16 4.25 4.06
C ASP A 201 -26.28 3.61 5.15
N LEU A 202 -25.96 2.33 5.00
CA LEU A 202 -25.11 1.62 5.95
C LEU A 202 -23.69 2.16 5.96
N ALA A 203 -23.09 2.35 4.78
CA ALA A 203 -21.74 2.91 4.65
C ALA A 203 -21.69 4.36 5.19
N GLU A 204 -22.70 5.16 4.90
CA GLU A 204 -22.86 6.52 5.44
C GLU A 204 -22.87 6.52 6.97
N ARG A 205 -23.71 5.65 7.57
CA ARG A 205 -23.81 5.56 9.04
C ARG A 205 -22.51 5.11 9.68
N LEU A 206 -21.84 4.12 9.10
CA LEU A 206 -20.55 3.62 9.58
C LEU A 206 -19.48 4.72 9.54
N TYR A 207 -19.36 5.42 8.43
CA TYR A 207 -18.38 6.48 8.30
C TYR A 207 -18.65 7.68 9.22
N ARG A 208 -19.92 8.07 9.38
CA ARG A 208 -20.32 9.14 10.31
C ARG A 208 -20.14 8.81 11.78
N ALA A 209 -20.19 7.52 12.12
CA ALA A 209 -19.99 7.07 13.49
C ALA A 209 -18.52 7.14 13.96
N ALA A 210 -17.57 7.23 13.04
CA ALA A 210 -16.13 7.27 13.36
C ALA A 210 -15.76 8.58 14.07
N ASP A 211 -15.48 8.50 15.36
CA ASP A 211 -15.10 9.63 16.22
C ASP A 211 -13.59 9.90 16.14
N TRP A 212 -13.15 10.51 15.04
CA TRP A 212 -11.75 10.83 14.79
C TRP A 212 -11.14 11.78 15.81
N LEU A 213 -11.96 12.65 16.43
CA LEU A 213 -11.49 13.61 17.43
C LEU A 213 -11.08 12.92 18.73
N TRP A 214 -11.76 11.85 19.12
CA TRP A 214 -11.40 11.05 20.30
C TRP A 214 -10.00 10.44 20.17
N TRP A 215 -9.56 10.14 18.93
CA TRP A 215 -8.25 9.57 18.63
C TRP A 215 -7.11 10.57 18.67
N GLN A 216 -7.38 11.85 18.81
CA GLN A 216 -6.33 12.88 18.97
C GLN A 216 -5.82 12.93 20.42
N HIS A 217 -5.21 11.83 20.90
CA HIS A 217 -4.63 11.78 22.24
C HIS A 217 -3.46 12.78 22.39
N HIS A 218 -2.67 12.96 21.34
CA HIS A 218 -1.65 14.02 21.22
C HIS A 218 -2.00 14.95 20.04
N PRO A 219 -2.94 15.88 20.22
CA PRO A 219 -3.41 16.72 19.13
C PRO A 219 -2.28 17.52 18.46
N PRO A 220 -2.31 17.67 17.13
CA PRO A 220 -3.39 17.29 16.22
C PRO A 220 -3.23 15.91 15.56
N LEU A 221 -2.31 15.08 16.03
CA LEU A 221 -2.07 13.73 15.49
C LEU A 221 -3.16 12.75 15.94
N VAL A 222 -3.31 11.67 15.16
CA VAL A 222 -4.22 10.56 15.44
C VAL A 222 -3.41 9.39 15.99
N SER A 223 -3.81 8.86 17.16
CA SER A 223 -3.18 7.69 17.78
C SER A 223 -3.38 6.43 16.96
N MET A 224 -2.41 5.50 17.01
CA MET A 224 -2.47 4.26 16.25
C MET A 224 -3.46 3.24 16.81
N GLY A 225 -3.62 3.17 18.13
CA GLY A 225 -4.46 2.16 18.78
C GLY A 225 -4.85 2.49 20.21
N TRP A 226 -5.88 1.77 20.68
CA TRP A 226 -6.39 1.87 22.04
C TRP A 226 -6.87 0.51 22.54
N THR A 227 -6.61 0.23 23.82
CA THR A 227 -7.18 -0.93 24.51
C THR A 227 -7.89 -0.49 25.79
N SER A 228 -8.88 -1.27 26.24
CA SER A 228 -9.54 -1.04 27.53
C SER A 228 -8.61 -1.27 28.73
N GLU A 229 -7.58 -2.07 28.54
CA GLU A 229 -6.64 -2.45 29.58
C GLU A 229 -5.54 -1.40 29.80
N GLU A 230 -5.05 -0.77 28.71
CA GLU A 230 -3.85 0.09 28.75
C GLU A 230 -4.12 1.52 28.26
N GLY A 231 -5.30 1.78 27.67
CA GLY A 231 -5.62 3.08 27.06
C GLY A 231 -5.01 3.26 25.68
N PHE A 232 -4.70 4.50 25.33
CA PHE A 232 -4.01 4.82 24.07
C PHE A 232 -2.58 4.33 24.10
N ASN A 233 -2.12 3.77 22.98
CA ASN A 233 -0.70 3.47 22.83
C ASN A 233 0.11 4.76 22.65
N GLU A 234 1.45 4.67 22.81
CA GLU A 234 2.35 5.83 22.75
C GLU A 234 2.59 6.35 21.31
N TRP A 235 2.05 5.68 20.31
CA TRP A 235 2.35 5.94 18.91
C TRP A 235 1.22 6.68 18.20
N ASP A 236 1.60 7.72 17.47
CA ASP A 236 0.71 8.46 16.59
C ASP A 236 1.12 8.27 15.12
N TRP A 237 0.13 8.34 14.23
CA TRP A 237 0.40 8.36 12.79
C TRP A 237 1.11 9.67 12.43
N ARG A 238 2.38 9.56 12.04
CA ARG A 238 3.23 10.67 11.61
C ARG A 238 4.29 10.19 10.64
N GLY A 239 4.75 11.08 9.76
CA GLY A 239 5.67 10.73 8.69
C GLY A 239 4.98 9.96 7.57
N TYR A 240 5.67 9.77 6.45
CA TYR A 240 5.11 9.07 5.31
C TYR A 240 4.99 7.57 5.61
N ASN A 241 3.77 7.05 5.51
CA ASN A 241 3.40 5.66 5.71
C ASN A 241 1.97 5.43 5.17
N GLU A 242 1.40 4.26 5.43
CA GLU A 242 0.02 3.90 5.04
C GLU A 242 -1.07 4.77 5.66
N GLY A 243 -0.78 5.48 6.75
CA GLY A 243 -1.70 6.38 7.44
C GLY A 243 -2.16 7.60 6.63
N MET A 244 -1.65 7.81 5.43
CA MET A 244 -2.08 8.92 4.57
C MET A 244 -3.58 8.87 4.26
N ILE A 245 -4.14 7.69 3.93
CA ILE A 245 -5.59 7.51 3.72
C ILE A 245 -6.39 7.78 5.01
N LEU A 246 -5.83 7.46 6.18
CA LEU A 246 -6.47 7.76 7.46
C LEU A 246 -6.71 9.26 7.61
N TYR A 247 -5.69 10.09 7.36
CA TYR A 247 -5.86 11.54 7.44
C TYR A 247 -6.80 12.08 6.36
N VAL A 248 -6.79 11.52 5.16
CA VAL A 248 -7.77 11.91 4.13
C VAL A 248 -9.20 11.65 4.62
N LEU A 249 -9.49 10.47 5.18
CA LEU A 249 -10.83 10.18 5.71
C LEU A 249 -11.14 10.96 6.98
N ALA A 250 -10.20 11.11 7.90
CA ALA A 250 -10.40 11.88 9.13
C ALA A 250 -10.69 13.37 8.85
N LEU A 251 -9.99 13.97 7.89
CA LEU A 251 -10.27 15.33 7.40
C LEU A 251 -11.60 15.43 6.66
N GLY A 252 -11.96 14.39 5.90
CA GLY A 252 -13.20 14.33 5.12
C GLY A 252 -14.45 14.08 5.95
N SER A 253 -14.32 13.70 7.22
CA SER A 253 -15.45 13.36 8.09
C SER A 253 -16.48 14.49 8.17
N PRO A 254 -17.78 14.17 7.98
CA PRO A 254 -18.84 15.16 8.10
C PRO A 254 -19.28 15.42 9.56
N THR A 255 -18.88 14.58 10.49
CA THR A 255 -19.33 14.61 11.91
C THR A 255 -18.22 14.96 12.89
N HIS A 256 -17.05 14.33 12.76
CA HIS A 256 -15.92 14.48 13.68
C HIS A 256 -14.60 14.74 12.93
N PRO A 257 -14.55 15.78 12.05
CA PRO A 257 -13.35 16.02 11.25
C PRO A 257 -12.19 16.50 12.13
N VAL A 258 -11.01 15.93 11.90
CA VAL A 258 -9.79 16.49 12.49
C VAL A 258 -9.46 17.85 11.84
N PRO A 259 -8.76 18.76 12.54
CA PRO A 259 -8.36 20.05 11.97
C PRO A 259 -7.32 19.88 10.84
N ALA A 260 -7.27 20.83 9.91
CA ALA A 260 -6.29 20.81 8.80
C ALA A 260 -4.83 20.75 9.29
N SER A 261 -4.54 21.28 10.47
CA SER A 261 -3.24 21.18 11.13
C SER A 261 -2.80 19.73 11.41
N ALA A 262 -3.72 18.76 11.40
CA ALA A 262 -3.38 17.35 11.52
C ALA A 262 -2.57 16.85 10.32
N TRP A 263 -2.91 17.28 9.10
CA TRP A 263 -2.12 16.99 7.91
C TRP A 263 -0.73 17.61 7.96
N GLU A 264 -0.64 18.86 8.42
CA GLU A 264 0.65 19.55 8.59
C GLU A 264 1.54 18.85 9.62
N ALA A 265 0.94 18.36 10.72
CA ALA A 265 1.67 17.60 11.74
C ALA A 265 2.14 16.24 11.22
N TYR A 266 1.28 15.52 10.48
CA TYR A 266 1.60 14.25 9.84
C TYR A 266 2.78 14.37 8.86
N THR A 267 2.77 15.41 8.01
CA THR A 267 3.83 15.62 7.01
C THR A 267 5.11 16.24 7.57
N ARG A 268 5.11 16.73 8.80
CA ARG A 268 6.24 17.46 9.41
C ARG A 268 7.52 16.65 9.50
N THR A 269 7.40 15.34 9.69
CA THR A 269 8.53 14.42 9.83
C THR A 269 8.85 13.64 8.56
N TYR A 270 8.38 14.11 7.41
CA TYR A 270 8.69 13.52 6.12
C TYR A 270 10.18 13.52 5.83
N GLU A 271 10.67 12.38 5.33
CA GLU A 271 12.09 12.16 5.05
C GLU A 271 12.31 11.98 3.54
N TRP A 272 12.87 13.02 2.92
CA TRP A 272 13.26 13.00 1.51
C TRP A 272 14.73 12.63 1.38
N ASN A 273 15.03 11.57 0.64
CA ASN A 273 16.40 11.09 0.50
C ASN A 273 16.62 10.38 -0.84
N ARG A 274 17.89 10.07 -1.15
CA ARG A 274 18.28 9.29 -2.32
C ARG A 274 18.62 7.85 -1.92
N PHE A 275 18.06 6.86 -2.68
CA PHE A 275 18.32 5.44 -2.48
C PHE A 275 18.31 4.73 -3.83
N TYR A 276 19.36 3.97 -4.17
CA TYR A 276 19.54 3.25 -5.43
C TYR A 276 19.15 4.05 -6.68
N GLY A 277 19.70 5.25 -6.80
CA GLY A 277 19.51 6.13 -7.96
C GLY A 277 18.19 6.92 -7.96
N GLN A 278 17.25 6.62 -7.09
CA GLN A 278 15.98 7.34 -6.94
C GLN A 278 16.04 8.35 -5.80
N GLU A 279 15.40 9.50 -5.99
CA GLU A 279 15.24 10.53 -4.97
C GLU A 279 13.75 10.71 -4.70
N TYR A 280 13.31 10.37 -3.47
CA TYR A 280 11.90 10.26 -3.14
C TYR A 280 11.64 10.39 -1.63
N LEU A 281 10.37 10.55 -1.26
CA LEU A 281 9.88 10.53 0.10
C LEU A 281 9.91 9.09 0.62
N GLN A 282 10.72 8.85 1.66
CA GLN A 282 11.11 7.52 2.12
C GLN A 282 10.07 6.86 3.04
N PHE A 283 9.81 5.60 2.77
CA PHE A 283 9.29 4.61 3.70
C PHE A 283 9.86 3.26 3.28
N ALA A 284 10.41 2.48 4.21
CA ALA A 284 11.20 1.31 3.83
C ALA A 284 10.36 0.16 3.24
N PRO A 285 9.23 -0.30 3.86
CA PRO A 285 8.35 -1.31 3.29
C PRO A 285 7.49 -0.74 2.14
N LEU A 286 7.24 -1.53 1.07
CA LEU A 286 6.42 -1.05 -0.05
C LEU A 286 4.92 -0.91 0.26
N PHE A 287 4.37 -1.61 1.25
CA PHE A 287 2.96 -1.45 1.59
C PHE A 287 2.58 0.00 1.93
N GLY A 288 3.47 0.78 2.57
CA GLY A 288 3.23 2.19 2.84
C GLY A 288 3.14 3.07 1.58
N HIS A 289 3.67 2.57 0.45
CA HIS A 289 3.51 3.18 -0.88
C HIS A 289 2.29 2.66 -1.64
N HIS A 290 1.56 1.65 -1.11
CA HIS A 290 0.43 1.01 -1.79
C HIS A 290 -0.92 1.37 -1.18
N TYR A 291 -1.10 1.20 0.13
CA TYR A 291 -2.44 1.15 0.74
C TYR A 291 -3.27 2.39 0.48
N SER A 292 -2.71 3.59 0.64
CA SER A 292 -3.44 4.81 0.31
C SER A 292 -3.78 4.93 -1.18
N HIS A 293 -2.91 4.42 -2.05
CA HIS A 293 -3.12 4.43 -3.49
C HIS A 293 -4.20 3.44 -3.97
N VAL A 294 -4.59 2.47 -3.16
CA VAL A 294 -5.70 1.58 -3.52
C VAL A 294 -6.96 2.39 -3.82
N TRP A 295 -7.28 3.35 -2.95
CA TRP A 295 -8.53 4.13 -3.05
C TRP A 295 -8.34 5.58 -3.51
N VAL A 296 -7.15 6.13 -3.39
CA VAL A 296 -6.88 7.52 -3.80
C VAL A 296 -5.98 7.57 -5.02
N ASP A 297 -6.50 8.17 -6.08
CA ASP A 297 -5.69 8.46 -7.26
C ASP A 297 -4.88 9.74 -7.06
N PHE A 298 -3.62 9.56 -6.71
CA PHE A 298 -2.73 10.70 -6.49
C PHE A 298 -2.09 11.27 -7.76
N ARG A 299 -2.43 10.75 -8.95
CA ARG A 299 -1.88 11.26 -10.22
C ARG A 299 -2.35 12.69 -10.50
N GLY A 300 -1.39 13.57 -10.68
CA GLY A 300 -1.60 14.97 -11.03
C GLY A 300 -2.17 15.83 -9.90
N ILE A 301 -2.38 15.30 -8.69
CA ILE A 301 -2.75 16.07 -7.50
C ILE A 301 -1.61 16.09 -6.50
N SER A 302 -1.41 17.22 -5.84
CA SER A 302 -0.32 17.37 -4.88
C SER A 302 -0.73 18.27 -3.72
N ASP A 303 -0.26 17.92 -2.52
CA ASP A 303 -0.30 18.77 -1.35
C ASP A 303 0.85 19.81 -1.39
N ARG A 304 0.94 20.64 -0.35
CA ARG A 304 1.99 21.66 -0.25
C ARG A 304 3.41 21.07 -0.31
N TYR A 305 3.63 19.92 0.36
CA TYR A 305 4.94 19.29 0.43
C TYR A 305 5.40 18.78 -0.94
N MET A 306 4.54 18.01 -1.64
CA MET A 306 4.86 17.42 -2.93
C MET A 306 4.96 18.48 -4.04
N ARG A 307 4.14 19.55 -4.01
CA ARG A 307 4.31 20.67 -4.93
C ARG A 307 5.69 21.30 -4.83
N ALA A 308 6.21 21.46 -3.62
CA ALA A 308 7.57 21.98 -3.42
C ALA A 308 8.67 21.03 -3.93
N ARG A 309 8.36 19.75 -4.15
CA ARG A 309 9.26 18.74 -4.72
C ARG A 309 9.07 18.54 -6.22
N GLY A 310 8.02 19.11 -6.80
CA GLY A 310 7.73 19.05 -8.24
C GLY A 310 7.25 17.68 -8.73
N ILE A 311 6.75 16.82 -7.83
CA ILE A 311 6.15 15.52 -8.14
C ILE A 311 4.87 15.30 -7.34
N ASP A 312 4.09 14.31 -7.71
CA ASP A 312 2.96 13.81 -6.91
C ASP A 312 3.33 12.53 -6.13
N TYR A 313 2.40 12.02 -5.31
CA TYR A 313 2.64 10.79 -4.56
C TYR A 313 2.68 9.54 -5.43
N PHE A 314 2.08 9.57 -6.64
CA PHE A 314 2.16 8.46 -7.58
C PHE A 314 3.59 8.30 -8.12
N GLU A 315 4.19 9.39 -8.58
CA GLU A 315 5.60 9.39 -9.00
C GLU A 315 6.53 9.02 -7.84
N ASN A 316 6.20 9.45 -6.61
CA ASN A 316 6.93 9.04 -5.41
C ASN A 316 6.94 7.51 -5.23
N SER A 317 5.78 6.87 -5.33
CA SER A 317 5.65 5.41 -5.20
C SER A 317 6.29 4.68 -6.37
N ARG A 318 6.26 5.25 -7.58
CA ARG A 318 7.03 4.75 -8.73
C ARG A 318 8.53 4.72 -8.42
N ARG A 319 9.08 5.80 -7.89
CA ARG A 319 10.50 5.88 -7.50
C ARG A 319 10.86 4.90 -6.40
N ALA A 320 10.00 4.73 -5.39
CA ALA A 320 10.20 3.74 -4.34
C ALA A 320 10.26 2.31 -4.91
N THR A 321 9.39 1.98 -5.87
CA THR A 321 9.38 0.70 -6.57
C THR A 321 10.71 0.43 -7.29
N TYR A 322 11.22 1.40 -8.04
CA TYR A 322 12.53 1.31 -8.69
C TYR A 322 13.68 1.21 -7.70
N ALA A 323 13.62 1.95 -6.60
CA ALA A 323 14.65 1.92 -5.56
C ALA A 323 14.75 0.54 -4.91
N GLN A 324 13.61 -0.09 -4.58
CA GLN A 324 13.61 -1.44 -4.02
C GLN A 324 14.11 -2.50 -5.00
N ARG A 325 13.69 -2.42 -6.27
CA ARG A 325 14.26 -3.29 -7.31
C ARG A 325 15.78 -3.07 -7.44
N GLY A 326 16.23 -1.81 -7.44
CA GLY A 326 17.66 -1.47 -7.48
C GLY A 326 18.44 -2.04 -6.29
N TYR A 327 17.86 -2.02 -5.09
CA TYR A 327 18.43 -2.68 -3.92
C TYR A 327 18.57 -4.20 -4.12
N ALA A 328 17.53 -4.86 -4.63
CA ALA A 328 17.57 -6.30 -4.88
C ALA A 328 18.60 -6.67 -5.97
N VAL A 329 18.73 -5.87 -7.03
CA VAL A 329 19.73 -6.06 -8.08
C VAL A 329 21.15 -5.90 -7.54
N ALA A 330 21.39 -4.88 -6.72
CA ALA A 330 22.68 -4.67 -6.06
C ALA A 330 23.00 -5.75 -5.02
N ASN A 331 21.97 -6.29 -4.38
CA ASN A 331 22.03 -7.40 -3.44
C ASN A 331 23.19 -7.30 -2.43
N PRO A 332 23.29 -6.24 -1.62
CA PRO A 332 24.45 -5.99 -0.78
C PRO A 332 24.69 -7.07 0.29
N ASN A 333 23.63 -7.78 0.67
CA ASN A 333 23.68 -8.84 1.67
C ASN A 333 23.93 -10.24 1.08
N GLY A 334 23.92 -10.38 -0.26
CA GLY A 334 24.12 -11.66 -0.95
C GLY A 334 23.02 -12.68 -0.66
N TRP A 335 21.76 -12.25 -0.71
CA TRP A 335 20.60 -13.13 -0.61
C TRP A 335 20.41 -13.93 -1.90
N LYS A 336 20.06 -15.20 -1.79
CA LYS A 336 19.78 -16.03 -2.97
C LYS A 336 18.57 -15.48 -3.72
N ALA A 337 18.64 -15.54 -5.04
CA ALA A 337 17.62 -15.14 -5.98
C ALA A 337 17.32 -13.65 -6.13
N TYR A 338 17.77 -12.79 -5.21
CA TYR A 338 17.60 -11.35 -5.38
C TYR A 338 18.14 -10.89 -6.73
N GLY A 339 17.37 -10.10 -7.46
CA GLY A 339 17.76 -9.63 -8.78
C GLY A 339 16.65 -8.85 -9.49
N GLU A 340 16.76 -8.74 -10.80
CA GLU A 340 15.88 -7.90 -11.62
C GLU A 340 14.40 -8.30 -11.56
N ASN A 341 14.10 -9.58 -11.42
CA ASN A 341 12.75 -10.14 -11.49
C ASN A 341 12.34 -10.86 -10.19
N VAL A 342 13.19 -10.85 -9.15
CA VAL A 342 12.88 -11.42 -7.83
C VAL A 342 13.24 -10.38 -6.79
N TRP A 343 12.24 -9.63 -6.37
CA TRP A 343 12.35 -8.51 -5.43
C TRP A 343 10.99 -8.21 -4.80
N GLY A 344 11.01 -7.48 -3.72
CA GLY A 344 9.84 -6.95 -3.04
C GLY A 344 9.89 -7.17 -1.54
N LEU A 345 10.10 -6.07 -0.79
CA LEU A 345 10.13 -6.05 0.65
C LEU A 345 8.88 -5.34 1.18
N SER A 346 8.12 -6.03 2.01
CA SER A 346 6.92 -5.54 2.66
C SER A 346 6.74 -6.24 4.00
N ALA A 347 5.70 -5.88 4.76
CA ALA A 347 5.28 -6.68 5.89
C ALA A 347 4.84 -8.06 5.38
N CYS A 348 5.36 -9.11 5.96
CA CYS A 348 5.04 -10.49 5.60
C CYS A 348 5.54 -11.47 6.66
N ASP A 349 5.07 -12.71 6.60
CA ASP A 349 5.62 -13.81 7.39
C ASP A 349 7.07 -14.12 7.00
N GLY A 350 7.74 -14.87 7.84
CA GLY A 350 9.07 -15.37 7.58
C GLY A 350 9.33 -16.69 8.31
N PRO A 351 10.49 -17.31 8.04
CA PRO A 351 10.70 -18.70 8.45
C PRO A 351 10.76 -18.88 9.96
N ILE A 352 11.45 -18.00 10.68
CA ILE A 352 11.71 -18.15 12.11
C ILE A 352 12.32 -16.86 12.66
N ASP A 353 12.18 -16.62 13.96
CA ASP A 353 12.87 -15.52 14.64
C ASP A 353 14.16 -16.03 15.29
N GLY A 354 15.30 -15.47 14.90
CA GLY A 354 16.60 -15.81 15.49
C GLY A 354 17.79 -15.73 14.55
N ASP A 355 18.96 -15.97 15.15
CA ASP A 355 20.26 -15.94 14.48
C ASP A 355 20.69 -17.35 14.04
N PHE A 356 21.08 -17.48 12.79
CA PHE A 356 21.56 -18.73 12.20
C PHE A 356 22.82 -18.50 11.37
N GLU A 357 23.68 -19.53 11.31
CA GLU A 357 24.82 -19.53 10.41
C GLU A 357 24.41 -20.19 9.08
N ILE A 358 24.49 -19.45 7.98
CA ILE A 358 24.22 -19.94 6.63
C ILE A 358 25.40 -19.57 5.75
N GLU A 359 26.02 -20.58 5.14
CA GLU A 359 27.17 -20.42 4.23
C GLU A 359 28.30 -19.59 4.87
N GLY A 360 28.59 -19.87 6.16
CA GLY A 360 29.66 -19.20 6.91
C GLY A 360 29.37 -17.75 7.31
N ARG A 361 28.12 -17.33 7.21
CA ARG A 361 27.67 -15.99 7.60
C ARG A 361 26.59 -16.09 8.67
N LYS A 362 26.74 -15.33 9.76
CA LYS A 362 25.69 -15.14 10.75
C LYS A 362 24.59 -14.27 10.13
N ARG A 363 23.36 -14.77 10.11
CA ARG A 363 22.18 -14.12 9.56
C ARG A 363 21.06 -14.16 10.57
N HIS A 364 20.37 -13.02 10.73
CA HIS A 364 19.16 -12.94 11.52
C HIS A 364 17.96 -13.09 10.60
N PHE A 365 16.97 -13.90 11.00
CA PHE A 365 15.69 -14.05 10.35
C PHE A 365 14.57 -13.59 11.28
N PHE A 366 13.44 -13.22 10.71
CA PHE A 366 12.25 -12.82 11.44
C PHE A 366 11.09 -13.77 11.12
N THR A 367 10.14 -13.91 12.04
CA THR A 367 8.80 -14.39 11.74
C THR A 367 8.03 -13.29 10.98
N TYR A 368 6.84 -12.87 11.39
CA TYR A 368 6.18 -11.72 10.78
C TYR A 368 6.96 -10.43 11.09
N ALA A 369 7.30 -9.68 10.04
CA ALA A 369 8.01 -8.41 10.18
C ALA A 369 7.75 -7.47 9.01
N ALA A 370 7.76 -6.16 9.29
CA ALA A 370 7.74 -5.12 8.26
C ALA A 370 9.14 -5.00 7.62
N ARG A 371 9.40 -5.83 6.62
CA ARG A 371 10.64 -5.80 5.84
C ARG A 371 10.62 -4.63 4.88
N GLY A 372 11.78 -4.02 4.67
CA GLY A 372 11.87 -2.86 3.80
C GLY A 372 13.31 -2.39 3.62
N ALA A 373 13.51 -1.55 2.61
CA ALA A 373 14.79 -0.93 2.34
C ALA A 373 14.63 0.53 1.92
N SER A 374 15.31 1.40 2.64
CA SER A 374 15.40 2.84 2.39
C SER A 374 16.81 3.35 2.74
N ALA A 375 17.07 4.62 2.47
CA ALA A 375 18.37 5.23 2.81
C ALA A 375 18.66 5.25 4.32
N LYS A 376 17.63 5.20 5.15
CA LYS A 376 17.75 5.30 6.60
C LYS A 376 17.66 3.95 7.29
N GLU A 377 16.82 3.07 6.77
CA GLU A 377 16.49 1.79 7.40
C GLU A 377 16.48 0.67 6.36
N VAL A 378 17.16 -0.41 6.70
CA VAL A 378 17.08 -1.67 5.97
C VAL A 378 16.75 -2.77 6.97
N ARG A 379 15.57 -3.39 6.82
CA ARG A 379 15.17 -4.60 7.52
C ARG A 379 14.94 -5.69 6.48
N ASP A 380 15.96 -6.49 6.29
CA ASP A 380 16.03 -7.48 5.22
C ASP A 380 16.73 -8.76 5.69
N ASP A 381 16.02 -9.87 5.67
CA ASP A 381 16.47 -11.21 6.02
C ASP A 381 16.46 -12.18 4.83
N GLY A 382 16.34 -11.65 3.62
CA GLY A 382 16.26 -12.45 2.40
C GLY A 382 14.85 -12.97 2.08
N THR A 383 13.84 -12.61 2.88
CA THR A 383 12.44 -12.95 2.63
C THR A 383 11.81 -11.93 1.68
N ILE A 384 11.11 -12.43 0.66
CA ILE A 384 10.46 -11.66 -0.39
C ILE A 384 8.95 -11.84 -0.26
N ALA A 385 8.21 -10.74 -0.33
CA ALA A 385 6.76 -10.69 -0.35
C ALA A 385 6.26 -10.37 -1.77
N PRO A 386 5.57 -11.28 -2.46
CA PRO A 386 5.03 -11.02 -3.81
C PRO A 386 4.13 -9.79 -3.88
N THR A 387 3.35 -9.51 -2.83
CA THR A 387 2.47 -8.34 -2.73
C THR A 387 3.24 -7.03 -2.96
N ALA A 388 4.49 -6.94 -2.52
CA ALA A 388 5.33 -5.76 -2.69
C ALA A 388 5.59 -5.41 -4.16
N ALA A 389 5.88 -6.43 -4.98
CA ALA A 389 6.05 -6.25 -6.41
C ALA A 389 4.70 -6.05 -7.11
N VAL A 390 3.72 -6.96 -6.88
CA VAL A 390 2.43 -6.95 -7.59
C VAL A 390 1.62 -5.69 -7.27
N GLY A 391 1.56 -5.26 -6.01
CA GLY A 391 0.92 -4.01 -5.59
C GLY A 391 1.53 -2.75 -6.20
N SER A 392 2.75 -2.86 -6.75
CA SER A 392 3.41 -1.77 -7.47
C SER A 392 3.06 -1.72 -8.97
N LEU A 393 2.20 -2.60 -9.48
CA LEU A 393 1.89 -2.72 -10.91
C LEU A 393 1.51 -1.39 -11.58
N PRO A 394 0.62 -0.54 -11.03
CA PRO A 394 0.27 0.72 -11.69
C PRO A 394 1.45 1.69 -11.79
N PHE A 395 2.39 1.61 -10.86
CA PHE A 395 3.52 2.55 -10.80
C PHE A 395 4.61 2.24 -11.83
N ALA A 396 4.90 0.95 -12.04
CA ALA A 396 6.02 0.54 -12.87
C ALA A 396 5.76 -0.83 -13.56
N PRO A 397 4.75 -0.93 -14.45
CA PRO A 397 4.37 -2.21 -15.06
C PRO A 397 5.52 -2.86 -15.82
N GLU A 398 6.46 -2.07 -16.36
CA GLU A 398 7.60 -2.54 -17.13
C GLU A 398 8.59 -3.39 -16.33
N ILE A 399 8.66 -3.22 -15.02
CA ILE A 399 9.52 -4.03 -14.13
C ILE A 399 8.71 -4.99 -13.25
N VAL A 400 7.43 -4.70 -13.03
CA VAL A 400 6.54 -5.53 -12.21
C VAL A 400 6.08 -6.77 -12.97
N LEU A 401 5.67 -6.64 -14.24
CA LEU A 401 5.21 -7.79 -15.03
C LEU A 401 6.26 -8.90 -15.14
N PRO A 402 7.53 -8.62 -15.49
CA PRO A 402 8.57 -9.65 -15.45
C PRO A 402 8.77 -10.31 -14.09
N ALA A 403 8.63 -9.52 -13.00
CA ALA A 403 8.70 -10.06 -11.64
C ALA A 403 7.50 -10.97 -11.31
N MET A 404 6.29 -10.59 -11.70
CA MET A 404 5.10 -11.44 -11.55
C MET A 404 5.25 -12.77 -12.28
N GLU A 405 5.71 -12.73 -13.54
CA GLU A 405 5.94 -13.93 -14.36
C GLU A 405 6.99 -14.85 -13.74
N GLU A 406 8.10 -14.29 -13.25
CA GLU A 406 9.15 -15.08 -12.62
C GLU A 406 8.67 -15.70 -11.30
N MET A 407 8.05 -14.92 -10.42
CA MET A 407 7.53 -15.41 -9.15
C MET A 407 6.41 -16.45 -9.34
N GLN A 408 5.54 -16.26 -10.34
CA GLN A 408 4.47 -17.22 -10.65
C GLN A 408 5.03 -18.60 -11.05
N ARG A 409 6.16 -18.64 -11.75
CA ARG A 409 6.85 -19.87 -12.15
C ARG A 409 7.84 -20.39 -11.11
N TRP A 410 8.13 -19.60 -10.07
CA TRP A 410 9.19 -19.89 -9.10
C TRP A 410 9.04 -21.28 -8.48
N ALA A 411 10.15 -22.04 -8.48
CA ALA A 411 10.22 -23.40 -7.94
C ALA A 411 9.12 -24.33 -8.49
N GLY A 412 8.81 -24.22 -9.80
CA GLY A 412 7.77 -25.01 -10.43
C GLY A 412 6.35 -24.60 -10.06
N GLY A 413 6.13 -23.30 -9.79
CA GLY A 413 4.83 -22.72 -9.45
C GLY A 413 4.43 -22.87 -7.97
N ARG A 414 5.36 -23.22 -7.08
CA ARG A 414 5.06 -23.46 -5.66
C ARG A 414 4.69 -22.19 -4.87
N LEU A 415 5.09 -21.01 -5.39
CA LEU A 415 4.73 -19.73 -4.80
C LEU A 415 3.31 -19.29 -5.16
N PHE A 416 2.62 -20.01 -6.06
CA PHE A 416 1.32 -19.63 -6.58
C PHE A 416 0.26 -20.67 -6.23
N SER A 417 -0.66 -20.32 -5.35
CA SER A 417 -1.67 -21.20 -4.75
C SER A 417 -3.04 -21.10 -5.44
N ARG A 418 -4.06 -21.77 -4.86
CA ARG A 418 -5.47 -21.60 -5.22
C ARG A 418 -5.93 -20.14 -5.14
N TYR A 419 -5.43 -19.38 -4.17
CA TYR A 419 -5.81 -17.99 -3.92
C TYR A 419 -4.79 -16.96 -4.40
N GLY A 420 -3.96 -17.34 -5.38
CA GLY A 420 -2.92 -16.48 -5.92
C GLY A 420 -1.57 -16.69 -5.22
N PHE A 421 -0.80 -15.63 -5.10
CA PHE A 421 0.51 -15.70 -4.47
C PHE A 421 0.40 -16.01 -2.98
N LEU A 422 1.27 -16.93 -2.51
CA LEU A 422 1.54 -17.09 -1.09
C LEU A 422 2.15 -15.80 -0.53
N ASP A 423 2.04 -15.60 0.76
CA ASP A 423 2.48 -14.39 1.44
C ASP A 423 3.97 -14.10 1.22
N ALA A 424 4.83 -15.09 1.44
CA ALA A 424 6.27 -14.88 1.38
C ALA A 424 7.07 -16.13 1.00
N PHE A 425 8.32 -15.93 0.59
CA PHE A 425 9.30 -16.98 0.40
C PHE A 425 10.73 -16.48 0.68
N ASN A 426 11.63 -17.39 1.08
CA ASN A 426 13.03 -17.07 1.33
C ASN A 426 13.94 -18.13 0.72
N PRO A 427 14.53 -17.89 -0.47
CA PRO A 427 15.42 -18.84 -1.15
C PRO A 427 16.72 -19.13 -0.41
N THR A 428 17.13 -18.27 0.51
CA THR A 428 18.34 -18.44 1.30
C THR A 428 18.12 -19.38 2.49
N PHE A 429 16.91 -19.38 3.07
CA PHE A 429 16.62 -20.17 4.25
C PHE A 429 16.32 -21.63 3.88
N ALA A 430 17.26 -22.52 4.14
CA ALA A 430 17.18 -23.95 3.81
C ALA A 430 17.45 -24.87 5.01
N LEU A 431 17.27 -24.36 6.23
CA LEU A 431 17.55 -25.09 7.46
C LEU A 431 16.41 -26.04 7.84
N SER A 432 16.78 -27.23 8.35
CA SER A 432 15.84 -28.20 8.90
C SER A 432 15.59 -27.91 10.39
N VAL A 433 14.68 -26.99 10.65
CA VAL A 433 14.27 -26.58 12.02
C VAL A 433 12.75 -26.56 12.13
N SER A 434 12.22 -26.50 13.37
CA SER A 434 10.79 -26.31 13.58
C SER A 434 10.39 -24.90 13.16
N LEU A 435 9.43 -24.80 12.26
CA LEU A 435 8.94 -23.53 11.69
C LEU A 435 7.57 -23.20 12.30
N LYS A 436 7.28 -21.90 12.42
CA LYS A 436 5.96 -21.43 12.84
C LYS A 436 4.96 -21.50 11.66
N HIS A 437 5.39 -21.06 10.49
CA HIS A 437 4.63 -21.06 9.25
C HIS A 437 5.47 -21.62 8.10
N GLY A 438 4.79 -22.14 7.10
CA GLY A 438 5.43 -22.58 5.87
C GLY A 438 6.29 -23.84 6.00
N LYS A 439 7.12 -24.06 5.00
CA LYS A 439 8.01 -25.21 4.89
C LYS A 439 9.25 -24.92 4.05
N VAL A 440 10.34 -25.62 4.35
CA VAL A 440 11.52 -25.63 3.50
C VAL A 440 11.33 -26.64 2.38
N VAL A 441 11.56 -26.19 1.15
CA VAL A 441 11.57 -27.02 -0.07
C VAL A 441 13.03 -27.27 -0.46
N PRO A 442 13.48 -28.50 -0.56
CA PRO A 442 14.86 -28.81 -0.94
C PRO A 442 15.25 -28.13 -2.29
N GLY A 443 16.37 -27.43 -2.28
CA GLY A 443 16.89 -26.71 -3.44
C GLY A 443 16.20 -25.37 -3.76
N ALA A 444 15.10 -25.03 -3.09
CA ALA A 444 14.32 -23.81 -3.37
C ALA A 444 14.19 -22.85 -2.16
N GLY A 445 14.46 -23.32 -0.95
CA GLY A 445 14.37 -22.51 0.28
C GLY A 445 13.02 -22.62 0.99
N TRP A 446 12.73 -21.67 1.85
CA TRP A 446 11.49 -21.61 2.61
C TRP A 446 10.36 -20.95 1.79
N PHE A 447 9.16 -21.48 1.93
CA PHE A 447 7.92 -20.90 1.42
C PHE A 447 6.89 -20.83 2.54
N ASP A 448 6.18 -19.75 2.63
CA ASP A 448 4.97 -19.71 3.44
C ASP A 448 3.93 -20.72 2.91
N SER A 449 3.01 -21.11 3.77
CA SER A 449 1.83 -21.94 3.40
C SER A 449 0.59 -21.11 3.18
N ASP A 450 0.56 -19.88 3.68
CA ASP A 450 -0.62 -19.02 3.72
C ASP A 450 -0.63 -17.91 2.67
N CYS A 451 -1.84 -17.50 2.31
CA CYS A 451 -2.14 -16.20 1.75
C CYS A 451 -2.69 -15.32 2.87
N LEU A 452 -2.27 -14.07 2.96
CA LEU A 452 -2.78 -13.11 3.93
C LEU A 452 -3.77 -12.14 3.28
N GLY A 453 -4.92 -11.93 3.92
CA GLY A 453 -5.99 -11.07 3.37
C GLY A 453 -5.55 -9.64 3.15
N ILE A 454 -4.71 -9.09 4.04
CA ILE A 454 -4.18 -7.74 3.92
C ILE A 454 -3.23 -7.59 2.72
N ASP A 455 -2.58 -8.67 2.27
CA ASP A 455 -1.69 -8.68 1.10
C ASP A 455 -2.43 -8.97 -0.20
N GLN A 456 -3.45 -9.82 -0.15
CA GLN A 456 -4.32 -10.09 -1.30
C GLN A 456 -5.09 -8.82 -1.74
N GLY A 457 -5.42 -7.94 -0.79
CA GLY A 457 -6.12 -6.69 -1.08
C GLY A 457 -5.41 -5.76 -2.07
N PRO A 458 -4.19 -5.33 -1.77
CA PRO A 458 -3.40 -4.52 -2.70
C PRO A 458 -3.14 -5.23 -4.04
N ILE A 459 -2.96 -6.56 -4.05
CA ILE A 459 -2.79 -7.32 -5.29
C ILE A 459 -3.99 -7.10 -6.22
N ILE A 460 -5.20 -7.44 -5.77
CA ILE A 460 -6.40 -7.32 -6.64
C ILE A 460 -6.72 -5.87 -7.00
N ALA A 461 -6.68 -4.96 -6.02
CA ALA A 461 -7.08 -3.58 -6.24
C ALA A 461 -6.11 -2.82 -7.15
N MET A 462 -4.80 -3.06 -7.02
CA MET A 462 -3.81 -2.38 -7.85
C MET A 462 -3.71 -2.99 -9.25
N ILE A 463 -3.95 -4.28 -9.43
CA ILE A 463 -4.14 -4.87 -10.76
C ILE A 463 -5.34 -4.21 -11.45
N GLU A 464 -6.49 -4.13 -10.79
CA GLU A 464 -7.68 -3.50 -11.36
C GLU A 464 -7.47 -2.01 -11.66
N ASN A 465 -6.80 -1.27 -10.78
CA ASN A 465 -6.45 0.12 -11.02
C ASN A 465 -5.50 0.29 -12.21
N ALA A 466 -4.56 -0.63 -12.41
CA ALA A 466 -3.67 -0.61 -13.59
C ALA A 466 -4.43 -0.92 -14.88
N ARG A 467 -5.44 -1.78 -14.84
CA ARG A 467 -6.21 -2.27 -16.01
C ARG A 467 -7.31 -1.30 -16.42
N SER A 468 -8.14 -0.85 -15.47
CA SER A 468 -9.36 -0.11 -15.75
C SER A 468 -9.51 1.21 -14.98
N GLU A 469 -8.71 1.41 -13.95
CA GLU A 469 -8.84 2.51 -12.97
C GLU A 469 -10.16 2.47 -12.18
N LEU A 470 -10.81 1.32 -12.05
CA LEU A 470 -12.16 1.20 -11.49
C LEU A 470 -12.25 1.84 -10.10
N VAL A 471 -11.36 1.47 -9.18
CA VAL A 471 -11.42 1.97 -7.81
C VAL A 471 -11.14 3.48 -7.80
N TRP A 472 -10.13 3.93 -8.53
CA TRP A 472 -9.79 5.34 -8.65
C TRP A 472 -10.92 6.18 -9.28
N LYS A 473 -11.47 5.77 -10.41
CA LYS A 473 -12.58 6.48 -11.07
C LYS A 473 -13.80 6.59 -10.16
N THR A 474 -14.07 5.55 -9.39
CA THR A 474 -15.18 5.53 -8.45
C THR A 474 -14.90 6.47 -7.27
N MET A 475 -13.73 6.37 -6.64
CA MET A 475 -13.39 7.16 -5.45
C MET A 475 -13.14 8.64 -5.73
N ARG A 476 -12.76 9.02 -6.94
CA ARG A 476 -12.74 10.45 -7.36
C ARG A 476 -14.11 11.13 -7.27
N ARG A 477 -15.21 10.35 -7.27
CA ARG A 477 -16.59 10.84 -7.11
C ARG A 477 -17.07 10.85 -5.66
N ASN A 478 -16.33 10.22 -4.75
CA ASN A 478 -16.73 10.16 -3.34
C ASN A 478 -16.53 11.54 -2.66
N PRO A 479 -17.59 12.16 -2.14
CA PRO A 479 -17.52 13.53 -1.61
C PRO A 479 -16.60 13.66 -0.39
N TYR A 480 -16.46 12.61 0.41
CA TYR A 480 -15.64 12.61 1.61
C TYR A 480 -14.15 12.56 1.30
N VAL A 481 -13.77 11.73 0.33
CA VAL A 481 -12.39 11.68 -0.17
C VAL A 481 -11.99 13.02 -0.79
N VAL A 482 -12.86 13.60 -1.63
CA VAL A 482 -12.64 14.92 -2.25
C VAL A 482 -12.50 16.01 -1.17
N ALA A 483 -13.40 16.03 -0.18
CA ALA A 483 -13.35 17.01 0.91
C ALA A 483 -12.07 16.84 1.75
N GLY A 484 -11.69 15.61 2.09
CA GLY A 484 -10.48 15.30 2.85
C GLY A 484 -9.21 15.76 2.13
N LEU A 485 -9.06 15.44 0.86
CA LEU A 485 -7.93 15.89 0.04
C LEU A 485 -7.84 17.42 -0.02
N ARG A 486 -8.97 18.11 -0.24
CA ARG A 486 -8.99 19.58 -0.25
C ARG A 486 -8.59 20.17 1.10
N ARG A 487 -9.09 19.62 2.21
CA ARG A 487 -8.72 20.06 3.57
C ARG A 487 -7.26 19.77 3.93
N ALA A 488 -6.68 18.70 3.34
CA ALA A 488 -5.24 18.40 3.40
C ALA A 488 -4.39 19.32 2.50
N GLY A 489 -5.03 20.22 1.73
CA GLY A 489 -4.35 21.18 0.87
C GLY A 489 -3.89 20.63 -0.48
N PHE A 490 -4.47 19.52 -0.94
CA PHE A 490 -4.26 19.03 -2.30
C PHE A 490 -4.96 19.91 -3.33
N THR A 491 -4.31 20.08 -4.47
CA THR A 491 -4.79 20.82 -5.65
C THR A 491 -4.27 20.16 -6.93
N GLY A 492 -4.84 20.52 -8.05
CA GLY A 492 -4.40 20.08 -9.38
C GLY A 492 -5.23 18.92 -9.94
N GLY A 493 -4.94 18.57 -11.19
CA GLY A 493 -5.48 17.42 -11.89
C GLY A 493 -7.00 17.27 -11.79
N TRP A 494 -7.45 16.04 -11.57
CA TRP A 494 -8.87 15.71 -11.46
C TRP A 494 -9.59 16.39 -10.26
N LEU A 495 -8.83 16.73 -9.21
CA LEU A 495 -9.42 17.30 -7.99
C LEU A 495 -9.98 18.73 -8.21
N ASP A 496 -9.37 19.49 -9.11
CA ASP A 496 -9.84 20.84 -9.44
C ASP A 496 -11.20 20.81 -10.17
N SER A 497 -11.47 19.74 -10.92
CA SER A 497 -12.75 19.54 -11.63
C SER A 497 -13.79 18.76 -10.82
N ALA A 498 -13.43 18.20 -9.67
CA ALA A 498 -14.36 17.48 -8.80
C ALA A 498 -15.43 18.42 -8.21
N PRO A 499 -16.68 17.98 -8.00
CA PRO A 499 -17.72 18.78 -7.35
C PRO A 499 -17.28 19.33 -6.00
N ARG A 500 -17.77 20.53 -5.64
CA ARG A 500 -17.51 21.17 -4.34
C ARG A 500 -18.39 20.60 -3.25
#